data_1df4cce6393acf1dad8367985b571148
#
_entry.id   1df4cce6393acf1dad8367985b571148
#
_cell.length_a   1.000
_cell.length_b   1.000
_cell.length_c   1.000
_cell.angle_alpha   90.00
_cell.angle_beta   90.00
_cell.angle_gamma   90.00
#
_symmetry.space_group_name_H-M   'P 1'
#
loop_
_entity.id
_entity.type
_entity.pdbx_description
1 polymer ?
#
loop_
_entity_poly.entity_id
_entity_poly.type
_entity_poly.pdbx_seq_one_letter_code
_entity_poly.pdbx_strand_id
1 'polypeptide(L)'
;MLSLLSLAADEATPCEKLFELANASQVVIARIVAANASISPDVVAALQLRKDPKINRALAANPATPMAILQELGMQYTSEFVHNPIFKMEQISDPWFLTHLPSGLIKKILTHESTPESILLWTCEHRDDFNFDEDDTVEEWLISSRRSLRVIYSELSADVRHRIAQREHLPQEIVSALAADQDVRVRRAVARRHDLSTTVVQQLSNDSDAVVRKIFLPRVLSWAIVLEEKPNESVVTNSDFRDRIIATGLPWRVRDIGTNIEMLLIPSGRFMMGASPYDLEAELIEKTAHEVLISNAFYLGRTPVTQAQWQAKRGSNPSHFIGRVDCPSRPVEKVSWNMIHVFNTVTGLRFPTEAEWEYACRAGSSTPRYGVLNEISWNLINSFKRTHAVATKLPNALGLYDMLGNVWEWCQDFYALYPTASLVNPRGTMKGAHRLLRGGSWGGGSQQCSASRRGNYAPDGIRNGIGFRAARTP
;
A
#
# COMPACT_ATOMS: atom_id res chain seq x y z
N MET A 1 10.29 -3.58 59.70
CA MET A 1 10.20 -3.40 58.24
C MET A 1 10.91 -2.13 57.79
N LEU A 2 10.60 -0.94 58.29
CA LEU A 2 11.24 0.31 57.93
C LEU A 2 12.76 0.29 58.12
N SER A 3 13.29 -0.28 59.16
CA SER A 3 14.75 -0.43 59.41
C SER A 3 15.48 -1.33 58.38
N LEU A 4 14.80 -2.40 57.91
CA LEU A 4 15.37 -3.30 56.90
C LEU A 4 15.37 -2.66 55.49
N LEU A 5 14.37 -1.88 55.16
CA LEU A 5 14.30 -1.13 53.89
C LEU A 5 15.37 -0.03 53.87
N SER A 6 15.61 0.65 54.99
CA SER A 6 16.68 1.64 55.11
C SER A 6 18.08 1.00 54.96
N LEU A 7 18.33 -0.12 55.60
CA LEU A 7 19.58 -0.87 55.46
C LEU A 7 19.78 -1.39 54.01
N ALA A 8 18.75 -1.85 53.36
CA ALA A 8 18.83 -2.33 51.98
C ALA A 8 19.18 -1.22 50.99
N ALA A 9 18.76 0.03 51.28
CA ALA A 9 19.00 1.20 50.41
C ALA A 9 20.35 1.89 50.74
N ASP A 10 20.91 1.70 51.92
CA ASP A 10 22.12 2.38 52.35
C ASP A 10 23.37 1.73 51.72
N GLU A 11 24.11 2.52 50.94
CA GLU A 11 25.34 2.10 50.27
C GLU A 11 26.46 1.78 51.25
N ALA A 12 26.40 2.25 52.50
CA ALA A 12 27.34 1.92 53.57
C ALA A 12 27.05 0.56 54.24
N THR A 13 25.94 -0.09 53.88
CA THR A 13 25.58 -1.41 54.44
C THR A 13 26.59 -2.47 53.98
N PRO A 14 27.18 -3.25 54.91
CA PRO A 14 28.17 -4.29 54.55
C PRO A 14 27.60 -5.32 53.59
N CYS A 15 28.45 -5.81 52.64
CA CYS A 15 28.03 -6.78 51.62
C CYS A 15 27.42 -8.06 52.20
N GLU A 16 27.94 -8.56 53.32
CA GLU A 16 27.37 -9.73 54.04
C GLU A 16 25.91 -9.49 54.44
N LYS A 17 25.62 -8.28 54.92
CA LYS A 17 24.28 -7.89 55.30
C LYS A 17 23.36 -7.68 54.09
N LEU A 18 23.89 -7.12 53.00
CA LEU A 18 23.16 -7.01 51.72
C LEU A 18 22.84 -8.40 51.15
N PHE A 19 23.73 -9.38 51.30
CA PHE A 19 23.49 -10.76 50.89
C PHE A 19 22.36 -11.43 51.68
N GLU A 20 22.34 -11.24 53.02
CA GLU A 20 21.21 -11.69 53.84
C GLU A 20 19.90 -11.07 53.40
N LEU A 21 19.89 -9.75 53.13
CA LEU A 21 18.70 -9.01 52.71
C LEU A 21 18.25 -9.41 51.29
N ALA A 22 19.18 -9.75 50.41
CA ALA A 22 18.89 -10.26 49.06
C ALA A 22 18.14 -11.59 49.13
N ASN A 23 18.42 -12.42 50.12
CA ASN A 23 17.78 -13.72 50.36
C ASN A 23 16.53 -13.64 51.25
N ALA A 24 16.16 -12.46 51.74
CA ALA A 24 14.98 -12.29 52.56
C ALA A 24 13.68 -12.70 51.80
N SER A 25 12.75 -13.27 52.53
CA SER A 25 11.48 -13.73 51.96
C SER A 25 10.66 -12.59 51.28
N GLN A 26 10.88 -11.37 51.73
CA GLN A 26 10.17 -10.18 51.24
C GLN A 26 10.79 -9.65 49.94
N VAL A 27 10.10 -9.83 48.82
CA VAL A 27 10.54 -9.40 47.50
C VAL A 27 10.85 -7.89 47.41
N VAL A 28 10.14 -7.06 48.18
CA VAL A 28 10.38 -5.61 48.24
C VAL A 28 11.76 -5.28 48.73
N ILE A 29 12.29 -5.97 49.73
CA ILE A 29 13.62 -5.78 50.26
C ILE A 29 14.64 -6.15 49.18
N ALA A 30 14.50 -7.30 48.57
CA ALA A 30 15.39 -7.75 47.51
C ALA A 30 15.42 -6.78 46.29
N ARG A 31 14.30 -6.12 45.95
CA ARG A 31 14.25 -5.07 44.88
C ARG A 31 15.07 -3.83 45.28
N ILE A 32 15.03 -3.43 46.55
CA ILE A 32 15.82 -2.29 47.02
C ILE A 32 17.32 -2.66 47.05
N VAL A 33 17.66 -3.86 47.48
CA VAL A 33 19.05 -4.35 47.42
C VAL A 33 19.54 -4.37 45.97
N ALA A 34 18.74 -4.79 45.02
CA ALA A 34 19.10 -4.81 43.61
C ALA A 34 19.43 -3.41 43.02
N ALA A 35 18.89 -2.35 43.62
CA ALA A 35 19.18 -0.97 43.24
C ALA A 35 20.36 -0.36 44.00
N ASN A 36 20.89 -1.02 45.00
CA ASN A 36 22.00 -0.53 45.81
C ASN A 36 23.32 -0.64 45.03
N ALA A 37 24.05 0.46 44.90
CA ALA A 37 25.30 0.50 44.10
C ALA A 37 26.50 -0.22 44.75
N SER A 38 26.40 -0.61 46.03
CA SER A 38 27.48 -1.26 46.77
C SER A 38 27.35 -2.80 46.85
N ILE A 39 26.49 -3.41 46.02
CA ILE A 39 26.32 -4.86 46.01
C ILE A 39 27.49 -5.58 45.37
N SER A 40 27.87 -6.73 45.98
CA SER A 40 28.89 -7.60 45.42
C SER A 40 28.36 -8.51 44.31
N PRO A 41 29.23 -9.10 43.47
CA PRO A 41 28.82 -10.08 42.45
C PRO A 41 28.01 -11.26 43.02
N ASP A 42 28.31 -11.71 44.25
CA ASP A 42 27.58 -12.79 44.91
C ASP A 42 26.14 -12.38 45.25
N VAL A 43 25.97 -11.12 45.68
CA VAL A 43 24.65 -10.55 45.92
C VAL A 43 23.83 -10.45 44.60
N VAL A 44 24.48 -10.03 43.52
CA VAL A 44 23.85 -9.97 42.20
C VAL A 44 23.41 -11.37 41.76
N ALA A 45 24.26 -12.38 41.90
CA ALA A 45 23.94 -13.78 41.57
C ALA A 45 22.74 -14.30 42.37
N ALA A 46 22.71 -14.04 43.68
CA ALA A 46 21.62 -14.44 44.58
C ALA A 46 20.29 -13.77 44.17
N LEU A 47 20.33 -12.49 43.77
CA LEU A 47 19.16 -11.75 43.31
C LEU A 47 18.64 -12.26 41.96
N GLN A 48 19.52 -12.63 41.04
CA GLN A 48 19.18 -13.14 39.71
C GLN A 48 18.44 -14.49 39.81
N LEU A 49 18.80 -15.34 40.74
CA LEU A 49 18.14 -16.62 41.02
C LEU A 49 16.64 -16.46 41.38
N ARG A 50 16.21 -15.30 41.84
CA ARG A 50 14.81 -15.03 42.21
C ARG A 50 13.89 -14.88 41.00
N LYS A 51 14.43 -14.65 39.83
CA LYS A 51 13.66 -14.51 38.54
C LYS A 51 12.52 -13.48 38.61
N ASP A 52 12.63 -12.45 39.47
CA ASP A 52 11.62 -11.39 39.56
C ASP A 52 11.92 -10.30 38.52
N PRO A 53 10.95 -9.93 37.66
CA PRO A 53 11.18 -8.94 36.60
C PRO A 53 11.62 -7.57 37.11
N LYS A 54 11.16 -7.13 38.29
CA LYS A 54 11.54 -5.82 38.86
C LYS A 54 12.94 -5.86 39.47
N ILE A 55 13.36 -6.99 40.02
CA ILE A 55 14.71 -7.21 40.46
C ILE A 55 15.67 -7.20 39.24
N ASN A 56 15.36 -7.97 38.20
CA ASN A 56 16.18 -8.02 36.99
C ASN A 56 16.29 -6.65 36.31
N ARG A 57 15.21 -5.87 36.27
CA ARG A 57 15.24 -4.51 35.77
C ARG A 57 16.15 -3.60 36.61
N ALA A 58 16.10 -3.69 37.91
CA ALA A 58 16.97 -2.93 38.82
C ALA A 58 18.45 -3.33 38.64
N LEU A 59 18.74 -4.63 38.49
CA LEU A 59 20.09 -5.12 38.20
C LEU A 59 20.60 -4.61 36.84
N ALA A 60 19.76 -4.58 35.79
CA ALA A 60 20.15 -4.05 34.49
C ALA A 60 20.56 -2.57 34.53
N ALA A 61 19.99 -1.79 35.45
CA ALA A 61 20.33 -0.39 35.66
C ALA A 61 21.50 -0.19 36.67
N ASN A 62 21.87 -1.22 37.44
CA ASN A 62 22.81 -1.10 38.55
C ASN A 62 24.28 -1.14 38.07
N PRO A 63 25.11 -0.11 38.41
CA PRO A 63 26.52 -0.08 37.99
C PRO A 63 27.43 -1.18 38.66
N ALA A 64 26.95 -1.83 39.72
CA ALA A 64 27.66 -2.94 40.33
C ALA A 64 27.41 -4.31 39.68
N THR A 65 26.49 -4.37 38.69
CA THR A 65 26.16 -5.62 38.00
C THR A 65 27.28 -5.98 37.01
N PRO A 66 27.90 -7.17 37.11
CA PRO A 66 28.94 -7.60 36.18
C PRO A 66 28.46 -7.60 34.72
N MET A 67 29.36 -7.24 33.77
CA MET A 67 29.02 -7.10 32.34
C MET A 67 28.44 -8.38 31.75
N ALA A 68 28.92 -9.56 32.13
CA ALA A 68 28.34 -10.82 31.64
C ALA A 68 26.83 -10.96 31.96
N ILE A 69 26.44 -10.58 33.18
CA ILE A 69 25.04 -10.59 33.61
C ILE A 69 24.28 -9.45 32.94
N LEU A 70 24.89 -8.27 32.77
CA LEU A 70 24.28 -7.14 32.06
C LEU A 70 23.94 -7.49 30.61
N GLN A 71 24.81 -8.23 29.91
CA GLN A 71 24.55 -8.67 28.53
C GLN A 71 23.31 -9.59 28.44
N GLU A 72 23.16 -10.52 29.40
CA GLU A 72 21.97 -11.38 29.48
C GLU A 72 20.71 -10.57 29.75
N LEU A 73 20.77 -9.65 30.74
CA LEU A 73 19.64 -8.79 31.10
C LEU A 73 19.30 -7.78 30.00
N GLY A 74 20.28 -7.33 29.23
CA GLY A 74 20.12 -6.38 28.11
C GLY A 74 19.18 -6.86 27.04
N MET A 75 19.06 -8.18 26.83
CA MET A 75 18.10 -8.77 25.90
C MET A 75 16.64 -8.46 26.25
N GLN A 76 16.34 -8.28 27.54
CA GLN A 76 14.99 -8.01 28.03
C GLN A 76 14.79 -6.57 28.53
N TYR A 77 15.86 -5.95 29.05
CA TYR A 77 15.87 -4.62 29.66
C TYR A 77 16.85 -3.70 28.91
N THR A 78 16.69 -3.60 27.60
CA THR A 78 17.61 -2.89 26.69
C THR A 78 17.77 -1.42 27.08
N SER A 79 16.69 -0.76 27.49
CA SER A 79 16.72 0.65 27.92
C SER A 79 17.67 0.85 29.12
N GLU A 80 17.52 0.03 30.14
CA GLU A 80 18.34 0.08 31.35
C GLU A 80 19.80 -0.26 31.05
N PHE A 81 20.02 -1.24 30.17
CA PHE A 81 21.36 -1.68 29.75
C PHE A 81 22.12 -0.56 29.05
N VAL A 82 21.57 0.08 28.02
CA VAL A 82 22.28 1.13 27.25
C VAL A 82 22.53 2.42 28.05
N HIS A 83 21.79 2.63 29.14
CA HIS A 83 21.99 3.75 30.05
C HIS A 83 22.80 3.38 31.30
N ASN A 84 23.19 2.12 31.47
CA ASN A 84 24.00 1.68 32.61
C ASN A 84 25.37 2.35 32.55
N PRO A 85 25.88 2.90 33.69
CA PRO A 85 27.21 3.53 33.75
C PRO A 85 28.35 2.61 33.30
N ILE A 86 28.29 1.31 33.62
CA ILE A 86 29.31 0.33 33.21
C ILE A 86 29.34 0.19 31.68
N PHE A 87 28.19 0.15 31.02
CA PHE A 87 28.13 0.11 29.55
C PHE A 87 28.86 1.31 28.92
N LYS A 88 28.67 2.51 29.47
CA LYS A 88 29.40 3.72 29.03
C LYS A 88 30.89 3.66 29.32
N MET A 89 31.27 3.13 30.48
CA MET A 89 32.69 2.96 30.84
C MET A 89 33.39 1.97 29.90
N GLU A 90 32.76 0.84 29.58
CA GLU A 90 33.30 -0.14 28.64
C GLU A 90 33.48 0.48 27.23
N GLN A 91 32.52 1.25 26.74
CA GLN A 91 32.69 1.96 25.48
C GLN A 91 33.87 2.96 25.46
N ILE A 92 34.19 3.58 26.61
CA ILE A 92 35.34 4.50 26.72
C ILE A 92 36.67 3.70 26.81
N SER A 93 36.65 2.59 27.51
CA SER A 93 37.81 1.73 27.72
C SER A 93 38.18 0.90 26.51
N ASP A 94 37.20 0.44 25.79
CA ASP A 94 37.30 -0.32 24.53
C ASP A 94 36.45 0.33 23.44
N PRO A 95 37.04 1.09 22.53
CA PRO A 95 36.29 1.69 21.40
C PRO A 95 35.54 0.68 20.53
N TRP A 96 35.99 -0.60 20.54
CA TRP A 96 35.40 -1.69 19.76
C TRP A 96 34.42 -2.56 20.55
N PHE A 97 34.12 -2.17 21.79
CA PHE A 97 33.27 -2.92 22.71
C PHE A 97 31.95 -3.41 22.08
N LEU A 98 31.30 -2.56 21.25
CA LEU A 98 30.05 -2.92 20.61
C LEU A 98 30.21 -4.10 19.63
N THR A 99 31.35 -4.23 18.96
CA THR A 99 31.58 -5.33 18.00
C THR A 99 31.79 -6.69 18.71
N HIS A 100 32.06 -6.67 19.99
CA HIS A 100 32.23 -7.88 20.82
C HIS A 100 30.92 -8.36 21.46
N LEU A 101 29.86 -7.59 21.38
CA LEU A 101 28.54 -7.99 21.92
C LEU A 101 27.87 -9.07 21.04
N PRO A 102 27.07 -9.97 21.66
CA PRO A 102 26.27 -10.93 20.89
C PRO A 102 25.37 -10.27 19.84
N SER A 103 25.28 -10.85 18.65
CA SER A 103 24.49 -10.30 17.53
C SER A 103 23.04 -9.99 17.89
N GLY A 104 22.37 -10.87 18.63
CA GLY A 104 21.01 -10.65 19.12
C GLY A 104 20.88 -9.44 20.04
N LEU A 105 21.89 -9.15 20.87
CA LEU A 105 21.90 -8.00 21.76
C LEU A 105 22.14 -6.71 20.98
N ILE A 106 23.08 -6.70 20.03
CA ILE A 106 23.32 -5.56 19.14
C ILE A 106 22.05 -5.23 18.36
N LYS A 107 21.40 -6.21 17.76
CA LYS A 107 20.11 -6.02 17.06
C LYS A 107 19.07 -5.36 17.95
N LYS A 108 18.95 -5.81 19.21
CA LYS A 108 18.06 -5.20 20.21
C LYS A 108 18.42 -3.75 20.49
N ILE A 109 19.70 -3.47 20.73
CA ILE A 109 20.21 -2.10 20.97
C ILE A 109 19.85 -1.21 19.78
N LEU A 110 20.22 -1.59 18.56
CA LEU A 110 20.05 -0.75 17.36
C LEU A 110 18.59 -0.49 16.99
N THR A 111 17.67 -1.37 17.38
CA THR A 111 16.24 -1.22 17.11
C THR A 111 15.44 -0.63 18.27
N HIS A 112 16.04 -0.43 19.44
CA HIS A 112 15.34 0.05 20.63
C HIS A 112 15.20 1.58 20.66
N GLU A 113 14.00 2.07 21.02
CA GLU A 113 13.68 3.52 21.03
C GLU A 113 14.54 4.35 22.00
N SER A 114 15.04 3.75 23.08
CA SER A 114 15.86 4.45 24.08
C SER A 114 17.36 4.49 23.75
N THR A 115 17.81 3.89 22.65
CA THR A 115 19.23 3.83 22.32
C THR A 115 19.77 5.24 22.05
N PRO A 116 20.89 5.63 22.68
CA PRO A 116 21.53 6.93 22.43
C PRO A 116 21.92 7.10 20.96
N GLU A 117 21.74 8.32 20.44
CA GLU A 117 22.10 8.66 19.04
C GLU A 117 23.58 8.43 18.74
N SER A 118 24.45 8.70 19.73
CA SER A 118 25.89 8.45 19.61
C SER A 118 26.22 6.99 19.30
N ILE A 119 25.48 6.03 19.85
CA ILE A 119 25.66 4.60 19.57
C ILE A 119 25.23 4.31 18.12
N LEU A 120 24.10 4.87 17.68
CA LEU A 120 23.59 4.66 16.31
C LEU A 120 24.58 5.23 15.28
N LEU A 121 25.10 6.43 15.50
CA LEU A 121 26.08 7.09 14.62
C LEU A 121 27.40 6.30 14.59
N TRP A 122 27.96 5.97 15.76
CA TRP A 122 29.18 5.19 15.84
C TRP A 122 29.05 3.84 15.10
N THR A 123 27.93 3.13 15.34
CA THR A 123 27.68 1.84 14.67
C THR A 123 27.52 2.00 13.16
N CYS A 124 26.95 3.12 12.69
CA CYS A 124 26.82 3.41 11.27
C CYS A 124 28.19 3.64 10.61
N GLU A 125 29.11 4.36 11.28
CA GLU A 125 30.46 4.60 10.80
C GLU A 125 31.31 3.33 10.74
N HIS A 126 31.13 2.42 11.70
CA HIS A 126 31.93 1.19 11.88
C HIS A 126 31.18 -0.09 11.51
N ARG A 127 30.15 0.02 10.67
CA ARG A 127 29.25 -1.12 10.32
C ARG A 127 29.98 -2.31 9.69
N ASP A 128 31.06 -2.06 8.96
CA ASP A 128 31.87 -3.07 8.28
C ASP A 128 32.79 -3.84 9.23
N ASP A 129 32.95 -3.38 10.48
CA ASP A 129 33.78 -4.00 11.51
C ASP A 129 33.02 -5.08 12.31
N PHE A 130 31.70 -5.20 12.11
CA PHE A 130 30.90 -6.25 12.73
C PHE A 130 30.96 -7.52 11.89
N ASN A 131 31.38 -8.62 12.50
CA ASN A 131 31.50 -9.93 11.86
C ASN A 131 30.35 -10.85 12.31
N PHE A 132 29.22 -10.82 11.57
CA PHE A 132 28.06 -11.68 11.80
C PHE A 132 27.87 -12.65 10.63
N ASP A 133 27.01 -13.67 10.81
CA ASP A 133 26.66 -14.61 9.76
C ASP A 133 25.99 -13.91 8.56
N GLU A 134 26.15 -14.45 7.35
CA GLU A 134 25.91 -13.83 6.04
C GLU A 134 24.51 -13.21 5.82
N ASP A 135 23.50 -13.61 6.59
CA ASP A 135 22.11 -13.14 6.40
C ASP A 135 21.69 -11.92 7.26
N ASP A 136 22.51 -11.53 8.25
CA ASP A 136 22.18 -10.45 9.20
C ASP A 136 23.28 -9.38 9.18
N THR A 137 23.02 -8.25 8.51
CA THR A 137 23.94 -7.12 8.53
C THR A 137 23.52 -6.03 9.49
N VAL A 138 24.47 -5.38 10.13
CA VAL A 138 24.24 -4.23 11.00
C VAL A 138 23.53 -3.11 10.27
N GLU A 139 23.83 -2.94 8.97
CA GLU A 139 23.16 -1.97 8.10
C GLU A 139 21.67 -2.26 8.01
N GLU A 140 21.25 -3.53 7.80
CA GLU A 140 19.83 -3.90 7.72
C GLU A 140 19.10 -3.63 9.05
N TRP A 141 19.76 -3.83 10.19
CA TRP A 141 19.16 -3.51 11.50
C TRP A 141 19.01 -2.00 11.71
N LEU A 142 20.05 -1.23 11.39
CA LEU A 142 20.01 0.24 11.46
C LEU A 142 18.89 0.82 10.61
N ILE A 143 18.73 0.35 9.38
CA ILE A 143 17.70 0.87 8.45
C ILE A 143 16.32 0.25 8.68
N SER A 144 16.17 -0.80 9.49
CA SER A 144 14.87 -1.40 9.85
C SER A 144 14.10 -0.58 10.90
N SER A 145 14.82 0.13 11.77
CA SER A 145 14.23 0.97 12.80
C SER A 145 13.93 2.38 12.27
N ARG A 146 12.70 2.85 12.44
CA ARG A 146 12.31 4.23 12.06
C ARG A 146 13.18 5.29 12.73
N ARG A 147 13.52 5.09 14.01
CA ARG A 147 14.33 6.03 14.76
C ARG A 147 15.77 6.01 14.30
N SER A 148 16.38 4.84 14.18
CA SER A 148 17.76 4.69 13.72
C SER A 148 17.92 5.32 12.34
N LEU A 149 17.05 4.98 11.40
CA LEU A 149 17.07 5.53 10.05
C LEU A 149 16.96 7.06 10.04
N ARG A 150 16.12 7.65 10.90
CA ARG A 150 15.98 9.11 11.02
C ARG A 150 17.27 9.80 11.51
N VAL A 151 18.01 9.13 12.39
CA VAL A 151 19.26 9.68 12.95
C VAL A 151 20.41 9.58 11.97
N ILE A 152 20.52 8.45 11.25
CA ILE A 152 21.72 8.10 10.49
C ILE A 152 21.62 8.32 8.99
N TYR A 153 20.43 8.65 8.44
CA TYR A 153 20.25 8.64 6.98
C TYR A 153 21.24 9.56 6.23
N SER A 154 21.66 10.67 6.85
CA SER A 154 22.64 11.61 6.28
C SER A 154 24.05 11.03 6.19
N GLU A 155 24.40 10.11 7.09
CA GLU A 155 25.70 9.45 7.19
C GLU A 155 25.83 8.23 6.26
N LEU A 156 24.69 7.75 5.74
CA LEU A 156 24.66 6.63 4.81
C LEU A 156 25.22 7.02 3.45
N SER A 157 25.86 6.07 2.75
CA SER A 157 26.29 6.29 1.36
C SER A 157 25.11 6.54 0.43
N ALA A 158 25.34 7.21 -0.70
CA ALA A 158 24.30 7.48 -1.70
C ALA A 158 23.63 6.18 -2.22
N ASP A 159 24.40 5.09 -2.32
CA ASP A 159 23.88 3.81 -2.80
C ASP A 159 22.91 3.18 -1.78
N VAL A 160 23.23 3.28 -0.49
CA VAL A 160 22.35 2.83 0.59
C VAL A 160 21.08 3.68 0.63
N ARG A 161 21.21 5.02 0.58
CA ARG A 161 20.05 5.92 0.54
C ARG A 161 19.17 5.67 -0.69
N HIS A 162 19.79 5.32 -1.84
CA HIS A 162 19.06 4.91 -3.05
C HIS A 162 18.25 3.62 -2.83
N ARG A 163 18.83 2.59 -2.20
CA ARG A 163 18.11 1.35 -1.84
C ARG A 163 16.95 1.62 -0.88
N ILE A 164 17.19 2.47 0.14
CA ILE A 164 16.13 2.90 1.07
C ILE A 164 14.98 3.57 0.33
N ALA A 165 15.25 4.48 -0.62
CA ALA A 165 14.23 5.17 -1.39
C ALA A 165 13.31 4.24 -2.20
N GLN A 166 13.75 3.02 -2.48
CA GLN A 166 12.99 1.99 -3.22
C GLN A 166 12.10 1.11 -2.31
N ARG A 167 12.22 1.20 -0.98
CA ARG A 167 11.40 0.39 -0.04
C ARG A 167 9.94 0.81 -0.08
N GLU A 168 9.01 -0.15 -0.03
CA GLU A 168 7.56 0.12 -0.15
C GLU A 168 6.99 0.97 1.01
N HIS A 169 7.43 0.73 2.24
CA HIS A 169 6.86 1.37 3.43
C HIS A 169 7.91 2.21 4.18
N LEU A 170 7.97 3.50 3.87
CA LEU A 170 8.82 4.45 4.57
C LEU A 170 7.99 5.47 5.38
N PRO A 171 8.50 5.94 6.54
CA PRO A 171 7.95 7.12 7.21
C PRO A 171 8.00 8.34 6.29
N GLN A 172 6.96 9.18 6.30
CA GLN A 172 6.89 10.36 5.43
C GLN A 172 8.03 11.37 5.67
N GLU A 173 8.57 11.41 6.88
CA GLU A 173 9.74 12.23 7.23
C GLU A 173 10.97 11.78 6.44
N ILE A 174 11.20 10.48 6.34
CA ILE A 174 12.32 9.90 5.58
C ILE A 174 12.10 10.10 4.08
N VAL A 175 10.88 9.92 3.59
CA VAL A 175 10.54 10.19 2.18
C VAL A 175 10.83 11.66 1.84
N SER A 176 10.47 12.60 2.73
CA SER A 176 10.73 14.02 2.55
C SER A 176 12.23 14.36 2.56
N ALA A 177 12.99 13.74 3.45
CA ALA A 177 14.44 13.91 3.51
C ALA A 177 15.14 13.36 2.24
N LEU A 178 14.76 12.16 1.79
CA LEU A 178 15.27 11.55 0.56
C LEU A 178 14.85 12.34 -0.70
N ALA A 179 13.70 13.01 -0.68
CA ALA A 179 13.28 13.91 -1.76
C ALA A 179 14.17 15.17 -1.88
N ALA A 180 14.85 15.54 -0.80
CA ALA A 180 15.82 16.65 -0.77
C ALA A 180 17.27 16.16 -0.89
N ASP A 181 17.51 14.89 -1.16
CA ASP A 181 18.84 14.31 -1.21
C ASP A 181 19.75 15.00 -2.25
N GLN A 182 21.05 15.10 -1.93
CA GLN A 182 22.03 15.67 -2.85
C GLN A 182 22.22 14.79 -4.09
N ASP A 183 22.14 13.45 -3.95
CA ASP A 183 22.28 12.50 -5.04
C ASP A 183 20.99 12.41 -5.87
N VAL A 184 21.08 12.74 -7.13
CA VAL A 184 19.97 12.71 -8.09
C VAL A 184 19.34 11.30 -8.23
N ARG A 185 20.13 10.24 -8.07
CA ARG A 185 19.63 8.85 -8.15
C ARG A 185 18.62 8.57 -7.04
N VAL A 186 18.90 9.09 -5.85
CA VAL A 186 18.00 9.00 -4.68
C VAL A 186 16.70 9.74 -4.98
N ARG A 187 16.80 11.01 -5.42
CA ARG A 187 15.61 11.82 -5.76
C ARG A 187 14.78 11.21 -6.89
N ARG A 188 15.44 10.62 -7.91
CA ARG A 188 14.75 9.87 -9.00
C ARG A 188 14.04 8.63 -8.49
N ALA A 189 14.60 7.92 -7.49
CA ALA A 189 13.93 6.78 -6.87
C ALA A 189 12.69 7.23 -6.08
N VAL A 190 12.82 8.29 -5.28
CA VAL A 190 11.69 8.89 -4.56
C VAL A 190 10.59 9.33 -5.52
N ALA A 191 10.93 10.01 -6.61
CA ALA A 191 9.97 10.50 -7.59
C ALA A 191 9.08 9.41 -8.23
N ARG A 192 9.54 8.15 -8.22
CA ARG A 192 8.80 6.99 -8.75
C ARG A 192 7.87 6.32 -7.73
N ARG A 193 7.88 6.76 -6.49
CA ARG A 193 7.04 6.21 -5.43
C ARG A 193 5.57 6.59 -5.64
N HIS A 194 4.69 5.77 -5.09
CA HIS A 194 3.23 5.98 -5.15
C HIS A 194 2.65 6.62 -3.89
N ASP A 195 3.45 6.71 -2.82
CA ASP A 195 3.06 7.16 -1.48
C ASP A 195 3.56 8.58 -1.14
N LEU A 196 3.79 9.41 -2.16
CA LEU A 196 4.29 10.77 -1.97
C LEU A 196 3.21 11.72 -1.45
N SER A 197 3.56 12.51 -0.43
CA SER A 197 2.72 13.63 0.01
C SER A 197 2.69 14.76 -1.03
N THR A 198 1.65 15.58 -1.00
CA THR A 198 1.52 16.76 -1.89
C THR A 198 2.72 17.71 -1.79
N THR A 199 3.28 17.86 -0.61
CA THR A 199 4.48 18.69 -0.38
C THR A 199 5.70 18.12 -1.13
N VAL A 200 5.93 16.82 -1.04
CA VAL A 200 7.05 16.15 -1.74
C VAL A 200 6.86 16.19 -3.24
N VAL A 201 5.63 15.99 -3.73
CA VAL A 201 5.31 16.14 -5.16
C VAL A 201 5.62 17.55 -5.64
N GLN A 202 5.22 18.59 -4.89
CA GLN A 202 5.50 19.99 -5.24
C GLN A 202 7.00 20.29 -5.24
N GLN A 203 7.74 19.77 -4.27
CA GLN A 203 9.20 19.89 -4.21
C GLN A 203 9.88 19.27 -5.44
N LEU A 204 9.58 17.99 -5.73
CA LEU A 204 10.18 17.27 -6.84
C LEU A 204 9.73 17.77 -8.22
N SER A 205 8.55 18.38 -8.32
CA SER A 205 8.09 19.07 -9.55
C SER A 205 8.97 20.26 -9.91
N ASN A 206 9.66 20.85 -8.92
CA ASN A 206 10.62 21.95 -9.11
C ASN A 206 12.08 21.50 -8.95
N ASP A 207 12.37 20.20 -9.01
CA ASP A 207 13.72 19.64 -8.87
C ASP A 207 14.70 20.22 -9.87
N SER A 208 15.97 20.31 -9.52
CA SER A 208 17.04 20.73 -10.42
C SER A 208 17.25 19.77 -11.60
N ASP A 209 16.97 18.48 -11.41
CA ASP A 209 17.10 17.44 -12.43
C ASP A 209 15.87 17.38 -13.35
N ALA A 210 16.11 17.47 -14.65
CA ALA A 210 15.04 17.44 -15.66
C ALA A 210 14.28 16.09 -15.71
N VAL A 211 14.93 14.98 -15.35
CA VAL A 211 14.29 13.65 -15.35
C VAL A 211 13.34 13.54 -14.17
N VAL A 212 13.71 14.09 -12.99
CA VAL A 212 12.82 14.18 -11.83
C VAL A 212 11.61 15.05 -12.16
N ARG A 213 11.83 16.28 -12.65
CA ARG A 213 10.73 17.17 -13.05
C ARG A 213 9.79 16.55 -14.07
N LYS A 214 10.33 15.81 -15.05
CA LYS A 214 9.53 15.19 -16.10
C LYS A 214 8.52 14.17 -15.58
N ILE A 215 8.76 13.56 -14.41
CA ILE A 215 7.82 12.62 -13.78
C ILE A 215 6.54 13.36 -13.35
N PHE A 216 6.66 14.63 -12.94
CA PHE A 216 5.56 15.45 -12.42
C PHE A 216 5.05 16.51 -13.41
N LEU A 217 5.71 16.66 -14.56
CA LEU A 217 5.15 17.53 -15.60
C LEU A 217 3.82 16.93 -16.09
N PRO A 218 2.80 17.77 -16.33
CA PRO A 218 1.59 17.35 -17.00
C PRO A 218 2.00 16.63 -18.30
N ARG A 219 1.75 15.35 -18.38
CA ARG A 219 2.00 14.61 -19.61
C ARG A 219 1.02 15.15 -20.64
N VAL A 220 1.52 15.88 -21.62
CA VAL A 220 0.70 16.31 -22.76
C VAL A 220 0.24 15.03 -23.47
N LEU A 221 -1.03 14.71 -23.31
CA LEU A 221 -1.64 13.58 -24.00
C LEU A 221 -1.96 14.03 -25.42
N SER A 222 -1.09 13.69 -26.37
CA SER A 222 -1.27 14.08 -27.79
C SER A 222 -2.58 13.58 -28.41
N TRP A 223 -3.25 12.66 -27.76
CA TRP A 223 -4.50 12.02 -28.21
C TRP A 223 -5.75 12.57 -27.52
N ALA A 224 -5.61 13.48 -26.55
CA ALA A 224 -6.73 13.91 -25.73
C ALA A 224 -6.79 15.42 -25.50
N ILE A 225 -8.01 15.93 -25.35
CA ILE A 225 -8.30 17.25 -24.80
C ILE A 225 -8.50 17.09 -23.31
N VAL A 226 -7.78 17.86 -22.51
CA VAL A 226 -7.95 17.91 -21.06
C VAL A 226 -9.25 18.67 -20.74
N LEU A 227 -10.14 18.04 -19.98
CA LEU A 227 -11.37 18.63 -19.48
C LEU A 227 -11.21 19.11 -18.03
N GLU A 228 -10.53 18.29 -17.20
CA GLU A 228 -10.26 18.60 -15.80
C GLU A 228 -8.89 18.01 -15.43
N GLU A 229 -8.00 18.87 -14.94
CA GLU A 229 -6.64 18.46 -14.52
C GLU A 229 -6.68 17.63 -13.25
N LYS A 230 -7.49 18.02 -12.28
CA LYS A 230 -7.60 17.38 -10.96
C LYS A 230 -8.98 16.79 -10.74
N PRO A 231 -9.10 15.72 -9.94
CA PRO A 231 -10.39 15.14 -9.61
C PRO A 231 -11.27 16.13 -8.83
N ASN A 232 -12.52 16.25 -9.24
CA ASN A 232 -13.50 17.05 -8.54
C ASN A 232 -13.89 16.37 -7.22
N GLU A 233 -13.76 17.08 -6.10
CA GLU A 233 -14.02 16.55 -4.76
C GLU A 233 -15.47 16.12 -4.53
N SER A 234 -16.42 16.74 -5.20
CA SER A 234 -17.84 16.35 -5.14
C SER A 234 -18.13 15.05 -5.88
N VAL A 235 -17.25 14.60 -6.78
CA VAL A 235 -17.38 13.36 -7.56
C VAL A 235 -16.49 12.27 -6.96
N VAL A 236 -15.20 12.53 -6.81
CA VAL A 236 -14.25 11.63 -6.17
C VAL A 236 -14.13 12.01 -4.69
N THR A 237 -15.09 11.56 -3.90
CA THR A 237 -15.19 11.94 -2.48
C THR A 237 -14.09 11.32 -1.60
N ASN A 238 -13.51 10.20 -2.02
CA ASN A 238 -12.42 9.54 -1.30
C ASN A 238 -11.09 10.27 -1.55
N SER A 239 -10.49 10.85 -0.48
CA SER A 239 -9.23 11.58 -0.56
C SER A 239 -8.06 10.74 -1.05
N ASP A 240 -7.97 9.46 -0.65
CA ASP A 240 -6.91 8.55 -1.07
C ASP A 240 -6.92 8.32 -2.60
N PHE A 241 -8.11 8.20 -3.21
CA PHE A 241 -8.21 8.16 -4.67
C PHE A 241 -7.76 9.46 -5.32
N ARG A 242 -8.16 10.63 -4.76
CA ARG A 242 -7.73 11.92 -5.30
C ARG A 242 -6.23 12.08 -5.25
N ASP A 243 -5.61 11.75 -4.11
CA ASP A 243 -4.17 11.86 -3.91
C ASP A 243 -3.40 10.95 -4.88
N ARG A 244 -3.85 9.71 -5.05
CA ARG A 244 -3.26 8.78 -6.03
C ARG A 244 -3.44 9.24 -7.48
N ILE A 245 -4.56 9.83 -7.84
CA ILE A 245 -4.78 10.41 -9.17
C ILE A 245 -3.80 11.58 -9.37
N ILE A 246 -3.73 12.52 -8.42
CA ILE A 246 -2.86 13.69 -8.48
C ILE A 246 -1.38 13.27 -8.57
N ALA A 247 -0.98 12.25 -7.79
CA ALA A 247 0.38 11.73 -7.79
C ALA A 247 0.84 11.15 -9.14
N THR A 248 -0.08 10.82 -10.05
CA THR A 248 0.28 10.38 -11.41
C THR A 248 0.83 11.50 -12.28
N GLY A 249 0.55 12.76 -11.97
CA GLY A 249 0.82 13.91 -12.84
C GLY A 249 0.03 13.91 -14.15
N LEU A 250 -1.01 13.07 -14.26
CA LEU A 250 -1.89 12.98 -15.44
C LEU A 250 -3.20 13.70 -15.18
N PRO A 251 -3.81 14.34 -16.20
CA PRO A 251 -5.12 14.96 -16.05
C PRO A 251 -6.18 13.91 -15.69
N TRP A 252 -7.07 14.27 -14.77
CA TRP A 252 -8.09 13.33 -14.30
C TRP A 252 -9.15 13.01 -15.34
N ARG A 253 -9.71 14.05 -16.01
CA ARG A 253 -10.77 13.87 -16.99
C ARG A 253 -10.35 14.42 -18.33
N VAL A 254 -10.42 13.57 -19.33
CA VAL A 254 -9.99 13.89 -20.70
C VAL A 254 -11.05 13.48 -21.70
N ARG A 255 -10.95 14.02 -22.92
CA ARG A 255 -11.75 13.61 -24.06
C ARG A 255 -10.84 13.15 -25.19
N ASP A 256 -10.99 11.92 -25.60
CA ASP A 256 -10.25 11.39 -26.76
C ASP A 256 -10.60 12.15 -28.03
N ILE A 257 -9.61 12.74 -28.67
CA ILE A 257 -9.80 13.59 -29.88
C ILE A 257 -10.37 12.76 -31.03
N GLY A 258 -9.89 11.52 -31.13
CA GLY A 258 -10.28 10.63 -32.22
C GLY A 258 -11.73 10.17 -32.15
N THR A 259 -12.27 9.92 -30.96
CA THR A 259 -13.56 9.27 -30.77
C THR A 259 -14.61 10.13 -30.05
N ASN A 260 -14.18 11.25 -29.48
CA ASN A 260 -15.00 12.10 -28.61
C ASN A 260 -15.50 11.37 -27.33
N ILE A 261 -14.81 10.30 -26.91
CA ILE A 261 -15.12 9.56 -25.69
C ILE A 261 -14.48 10.30 -24.51
N GLU A 262 -15.31 10.63 -23.49
CA GLU A 262 -14.80 11.12 -22.21
C GLU A 262 -14.25 9.95 -21.39
N MET A 263 -13.04 10.14 -20.86
CA MET A 263 -12.34 9.13 -20.09
C MET A 263 -11.88 9.71 -18.75
N LEU A 264 -11.90 8.87 -17.71
CA LEU A 264 -11.41 9.21 -16.38
C LEU A 264 -10.14 8.43 -16.09
N LEU A 265 -9.20 9.07 -15.44
CA LEU A 265 -7.98 8.43 -14.95
C LEU A 265 -8.30 7.58 -13.73
N ILE A 266 -8.04 6.30 -13.84
CA ILE A 266 -8.17 5.32 -12.77
C ILE A 266 -6.75 5.11 -12.19
N PRO A 267 -6.51 5.42 -10.90
CA PRO A 267 -5.19 5.29 -10.30
C PRO A 267 -4.82 3.83 -10.07
N SER A 268 -3.52 3.57 -9.94
CA SER A 268 -3.03 2.27 -9.48
C SER A 268 -3.58 1.92 -8.09
N GLY A 269 -3.68 0.62 -7.75
CA GLY A 269 -4.13 0.21 -6.42
C GLY A 269 -4.37 -1.28 -6.27
N ARG A 270 -4.60 -1.72 -5.04
CA ARG A 270 -4.95 -3.09 -4.68
C ARG A 270 -6.44 -3.21 -4.38
N PHE A 271 -7.01 -4.36 -4.69
CA PHE A 271 -8.39 -4.67 -4.32
C PHE A 271 -8.61 -6.19 -4.25
N MET A 272 -9.69 -6.59 -3.59
CA MET A 272 -10.17 -7.99 -3.62
C MET A 272 -11.06 -8.18 -4.84
N MET A 273 -10.60 -8.95 -5.80
CA MET A 273 -11.33 -9.34 -7.01
C MET A 273 -12.15 -10.61 -6.74
N GLY A 274 -13.42 -10.61 -7.16
CA GLY A 274 -14.34 -11.71 -6.92
C GLY A 274 -15.46 -11.36 -5.95
N ALA A 275 -16.29 -12.33 -5.60
CA ALA A 275 -17.47 -12.10 -4.79
C ALA A 275 -17.13 -11.64 -3.36
N SER A 276 -17.81 -10.59 -2.93
CA SER A 276 -17.79 -10.16 -1.53
C SER A 276 -18.39 -11.25 -0.65
N PRO A 277 -17.90 -11.43 0.61
CA PRO A 277 -18.55 -12.30 1.59
C PRO A 277 -20.04 -11.97 1.84
N TYR A 278 -20.44 -10.74 1.53
CA TYR A 278 -21.83 -10.25 1.68
C TYR A 278 -22.68 -10.48 0.42
N ASP A 279 -22.11 -11.01 -0.68
CA ASP A 279 -22.84 -11.33 -1.90
C ASP A 279 -23.41 -12.74 -1.84
N LEU A 280 -24.60 -12.85 -1.25
CA LEU A 280 -25.31 -14.14 -1.13
C LEU A 280 -25.81 -14.67 -2.47
N GLU A 281 -25.90 -13.80 -3.49
CA GLU A 281 -26.38 -14.15 -4.83
C GLU A 281 -25.24 -14.55 -5.78
N ALA A 282 -23.97 -14.50 -5.33
CA ALA A 282 -22.79 -14.80 -6.14
C ALA A 282 -22.73 -16.29 -6.55
N GLU A 283 -22.38 -16.54 -7.81
CA GLU A 283 -22.13 -17.87 -8.33
C GLU A 283 -20.80 -18.45 -7.81
N LEU A 284 -20.65 -19.77 -7.81
CA LEU A 284 -19.43 -20.44 -7.32
C LEU A 284 -18.16 -19.95 -8.02
N ILE A 285 -18.23 -19.65 -9.32
CA ILE A 285 -17.11 -19.16 -10.12
C ILE A 285 -16.65 -17.74 -9.74
N GLU A 286 -17.46 -17.01 -8.99
CA GLU A 286 -17.17 -15.66 -8.49
C GLU A 286 -16.59 -15.68 -7.06
N LYS A 287 -16.76 -16.81 -6.33
CA LYS A 287 -16.45 -16.93 -4.90
C LYS A 287 -14.97 -17.09 -4.56
N THR A 288 -14.12 -17.38 -5.55
CA THR A 288 -12.67 -17.43 -5.34
C THR A 288 -12.12 -16.01 -5.32
N ALA A 289 -12.41 -15.27 -4.24
CA ALA A 289 -11.88 -13.92 -4.08
C ALA A 289 -10.37 -13.97 -3.83
N HIS A 290 -9.63 -13.11 -4.52
CA HIS A 290 -8.17 -13.03 -4.42
C HIS A 290 -7.70 -11.57 -4.56
N GLU A 291 -6.53 -11.26 -4.00
CA GLU A 291 -5.97 -9.92 -4.10
C GLU A 291 -5.41 -9.66 -5.49
N VAL A 292 -5.71 -8.49 -6.04
CA VAL A 292 -5.17 -8.02 -7.32
C VAL A 292 -4.54 -6.64 -7.14
N LEU A 293 -3.32 -6.47 -7.66
CA LEU A 293 -2.65 -5.19 -7.82
C LEU A 293 -2.80 -4.71 -9.28
N ILE A 294 -3.43 -3.58 -9.47
CA ILE A 294 -3.34 -2.77 -10.69
C ILE A 294 -2.18 -1.80 -10.48
N SER A 295 -1.01 -2.10 -11.04
CA SER A 295 0.22 -1.37 -10.75
C SER A 295 0.39 -0.08 -11.55
N ASN A 296 -0.38 0.10 -12.65
CA ASN A 296 -0.31 1.27 -13.50
C ASN A 296 -1.67 1.95 -13.61
N ALA A 297 -1.67 3.28 -13.53
CA ALA A 297 -2.87 4.05 -13.83
C ALA A 297 -3.27 3.88 -15.31
N PHE A 298 -4.55 3.96 -15.59
CA PHE A 298 -5.09 3.86 -16.95
C PHE A 298 -6.33 4.75 -17.11
N TYR A 299 -6.65 5.11 -18.35
CA TYR A 299 -7.89 5.81 -18.65
C TYR A 299 -9.00 4.81 -18.97
N LEU A 300 -10.18 5.06 -18.42
CA LEU A 300 -11.38 4.28 -18.68
C LEU A 300 -12.53 5.21 -19.13
N GLY A 301 -13.27 4.80 -20.13
CA GLY A 301 -14.45 5.54 -20.58
C GLY A 301 -15.39 5.85 -19.42
N ARG A 302 -15.78 7.11 -19.27
CA ARG A 302 -16.70 7.56 -18.22
C ARG A 302 -18.05 6.85 -18.30
N THR A 303 -18.45 6.47 -19.50
CA THR A 303 -19.67 5.72 -19.84
C THR A 303 -19.33 4.59 -20.79
N PRO A 304 -20.24 3.63 -21.03
CA PRO A 304 -20.17 2.77 -22.21
C PRO A 304 -20.12 3.62 -23.49
N VAL A 305 -19.47 3.08 -24.54
CA VAL A 305 -19.40 3.76 -25.84
C VAL A 305 -20.80 3.93 -26.41
N THR A 306 -21.15 5.15 -26.83
CA THR A 306 -22.47 5.46 -27.32
C THR A 306 -22.65 5.12 -28.80
N GLN A 307 -23.91 5.03 -29.25
CA GLN A 307 -24.27 4.79 -30.65
C GLN A 307 -23.70 5.89 -31.57
N ALA A 308 -23.75 7.16 -31.15
CA ALA A 308 -23.17 8.27 -31.92
C ALA A 308 -21.61 8.13 -32.04
N GLN A 309 -20.92 7.80 -30.97
CA GLN A 309 -19.44 7.62 -30.97
C GLN A 309 -19.04 6.45 -31.85
N TRP A 310 -19.77 5.34 -31.79
CA TRP A 310 -19.53 4.19 -32.64
C TRP A 310 -19.76 4.54 -34.12
N GLN A 311 -20.93 5.11 -34.43
CA GLN A 311 -21.33 5.45 -35.83
C GLN A 311 -20.33 6.44 -36.45
N ALA A 312 -19.86 7.42 -35.70
CA ALA A 312 -18.87 8.40 -36.18
C ALA A 312 -17.56 7.74 -36.67
N LYS A 313 -17.18 6.57 -36.12
CA LYS A 313 -15.97 5.84 -36.49
C LYS A 313 -16.17 4.66 -37.42
N ARG A 314 -17.36 4.04 -37.39
CA ARG A 314 -17.64 2.83 -38.16
C ARG A 314 -18.59 3.09 -39.36
N GLY A 315 -19.15 4.30 -39.49
CA GLY A 315 -20.03 4.68 -40.54
C GLY A 315 -21.45 4.08 -40.46
N SER A 316 -21.67 3.09 -39.59
CA SER A 316 -22.96 2.41 -39.43
C SER A 316 -23.25 2.15 -37.95
N ASN A 317 -24.54 2.04 -37.60
CA ASN A 317 -24.99 1.73 -36.23
C ASN A 317 -25.68 0.36 -36.23
N PRO A 318 -25.10 -0.68 -35.61
CA PRO A 318 -25.67 -2.03 -35.56
C PRO A 318 -26.73 -2.21 -34.48
N SER A 319 -26.99 -1.21 -33.64
CA SER A 319 -27.81 -1.31 -32.46
C SER A 319 -29.26 -1.68 -32.78
N HIS A 320 -29.89 -2.41 -31.87
CA HIS A 320 -31.30 -2.79 -31.93
C HIS A 320 -32.21 -1.62 -31.52
N PHE A 321 -31.81 -0.91 -30.43
CA PHE A 321 -32.64 0.18 -29.89
C PHE A 321 -32.33 1.50 -30.58
N ILE A 322 -32.89 1.70 -31.77
CA ILE A 322 -32.76 2.90 -32.62
C ILE A 322 -34.12 3.59 -32.81
N GLY A 323 -34.14 4.73 -33.50
CA GLY A 323 -35.36 5.43 -33.89
C GLY A 323 -36.03 6.33 -32.84
N ARG A 324 -35.35 6.57 -31.70
CA ARG A 324 -35.76 7.54 -30.68
C ARG A 324 -34.79 8.71 -30.63
N VAL A 325 -35.23 9.85 -30.11
CA VAL A 325 -34.42 11.08 -30.05
C VAL A 325 -33.16 10.92 -29.17
N ASP A 326 -33.24 10.06 -28.16
CA ASP A 326 -32.12 9.79 -27.22
C ASP A 326 -31.17 8.66 -27.68
N CYS A 327 -31.47 7.99 -28.80
CA CYS A 327 -30.63 6.86 -29.29
C CYS A 327 -29.16 7.22 -29.51
N PRO A 328 -28.78 8.40 -30.01
CA PRO A 328 -27.37 8.76 -30.13
C PRO A 328 -26.61 8.69 -28.85
N SER A 329 -27.26 8.97 -27.72
CA SER A 329 -26.66 8.95 -26.34
C SER A 329 -26.83 7.60 -25.62
N ARG A 330 -27.45 6.59 -26.23
CA ARG A 330 -27.52 5.24 -25.66
C ARG A 330 -26.25 4.47 -25.93
N PRO A 331 -25.92 3.45 -25.12
CA PRO A 331 -24.83 2.54 -25.45
C PRO A 331 -25.03 1.93 -26.82
N VAL A 332 -23.96 1.78 -27.58
CA VAL A 332 -23.97 0.89 -28.74
C VAL A 332 -24.12 -0.55 -28.26
N GLU A 333 -24.98 -1.32 -28.90
CA GLU A 333 -25.17 -2.75 -28.63
C GLU A 333 -25.25 -3.53 -29.95
N LYS A 334 -25.34 -4.86 -29.87
CA LYS A 334 -25.19 -5.77 -31.02
C LYS A 334 -23.80 -5.63 -31.67
N VAL A 335 -22.79 -5.38 -30.87
CA VAL A 335 -21.40 -5.35 -31.26
C VAL A 335 -20.68 -6.56 -30.68
N SER A 336 -20.00 -7.33 -31.54
CA SER A 336 -19.20 -8.47 -31.13
C SER A 336 -17.81 -8.00 -30.61
N TRP A 337 -17.11 -8.85 -29.85
CA TRP A 337 -15.75 -8.57 -29.43
C TRP A 337 -14.83 -8.31 -30.64
N ASN A 338 -14.97 -9.09 -31.72
CA ASN A 338 -14.19 -8.91 -32.94
C ASN A 338 -14.47 -7.54 -33.63
N MET A 339 -15.72 -7.08 -33.68
CA MET A 339 -16.04 -5.75 -34.21
C MET A 339 -15.44 -4.63 -33.39
N ILE A 340 -15.44 -4.76 -32.06
CA ILE A 340 -14.84 -3.79 -31.15
C ILE A 340 -13.33 -3.83 -31.23
N HIS A 341 -12.72 -5.00 -31.42
CA HIS A 341 -11.27 -5.11 -31.60
C HIS A 341 -10.82 -4.28 -32.80
N VAL A 342 -11.54 -4.33 -33.92
CA VAL A 342 -11.26 -3.48 -35.09
C VAL A 342 -11.43 -1.99 -34.75
N PHE A 343 -12.52 -1.62 -34.04
CA PHE A 343 -12.73 -0.24 -33.58
C PHE A 343 -11.56 0.24 -32.71
N ASN A 344 -11.13 -0.57 -31.76
CA ASN A 344 -10.00 -0.25 -30.87
C ASN A 344 -8.68 -0.09 -31.63
N THR A 345 -8.42 -0.95 -32.60
CA THR A 345 -7.19 -0.88 -33.41
C THR A 345 -7.10 0.43 -34.18
N VAL A 346 -8.18 0.89 -34.81
CA VAL A 346 -8.17 2.12 -35.61
C VAL A 346 -8.23 3.41 -34.77
N THR A 347 -8.64 3.32 -33.51
CA THR A 347 -8.76 4.47 -32.60
C THR A 347 -7.62 4.58 -31.59
N GLY A 348 -6.77 3.55 -31.49
CA GLY A 348 -5.72 3.47 -30.45
C GLY A 348 -6.28 3.21 -29.04
N LEU A 349 -7.56 2.82 -28.96
CA LEU A 349 -8.20 2.38 -27.72
C LEU A 349 -7.99 0.88 -27.50
N ARG A 350 -8.38 0.40 -26.33
CA ARG A 350 -8.35 -1.02 -25.98
C ARG A 350 -9.55 -1.43 -25.14
N PHE A 351 -9.74 -2.70 -24.98
CA PHE A 351 -10.61 -3.19 -23.92
C PHE A 351 -9.97 -2.95 -22.54
N PRO A 352 -10.75 -2.75 -21.48
CA PRO A 352 -10.27 -2.98 -20.13
C PRO A 352 -9.98 -4.48 -19.95
N THR A 353 -9.01 -4.84 -19.11
CA THR A 353 -8.95 -6.20 -18.57
C THR A 353 -10.10 -6.42 -17.60
N GLU A 354 -10.44 -7.67 -17.31
CA GLU A 354 -11.48 -7.99 -16.32
C GLU A 354 -11.17 -7.35 -14.96
N ALA A 355 -9.91 -7.41 -14.54
CA ALA A 355 -9.45 -6.84 -13.27
C ALA A 355 -9.52 -5.30 -13.27
N GLU A 356 -9.10 -4.64 -14.34
CA GLU A 356 -9.25 -3.18 -14.50
C GLU A 356 -10.71 -2.76 -14.41
N TRP A 357 -11.60 -3.52 -15.07
CA TRP A 357 -13.02 -3.25 -15.07
C TRP A 357 -13.62 -3.37 -13.64
N GLU A 358 -13.34 -4.48 -12.93
CA GLU A 358 -13.88 -4.71 -11.58
C GLU A 358 -13.32 -3.71 -10.56
N TYR A 359 -12.01 -3.43 -10.62
CA TYR A 359 -11.36 -2.42 -9.80
C TYR A 359 -12.04 -1.05 -9.95
N ALA A 360 -12.24 -0.63 -11.18
CA ALA A 360 -12.89 0.63 -11.50
C ALA A 360 -14.40 0.64 -11.13
N CYS A 361 -15.10 -0.48 -11.31
CA CYS A 361 -16.50 -0.62 -10.91
C CYS A 361 -16.68 -0.49 -9.40
N ARG A 362 -15.86 -1.19 -8.62
CA ARG A 362 -15.90 -1.13 -7.16
C ARG A 362 -15.59 0.25 -6.61
N ALA A 363 -14.64 0.95 -7.20
CA ALA A 363 -14.22 2.28 -6.73
C ALA A 363 -14.01 2.33 -5.19
N GLY A 364 -13.37 1.28 -4.64
CA GLY A 364 -13.11 1.12 -3.20
C GLY A 364 -14.24 0.42 -2.41
N SER A 365 -15.39 0.14 -3.02
CA SER A 365 -16.46 -0.60 -2.33
C SER A 365 -16.12 -2.08 -2.19
N SER A 366 -16.32 -2.64 -0.99
CA SER A 366 -16.26 -4.07 -0.70
C SER A 366 -17.60 -4.79 -0.85
N THR A 367 -18.68 -4.04 -1.07
CA THR A 367 -20.04 -4.58 -1.25
C THR A 367 -20.26 -5.09 -2.68
N PRO A 368 -21.32 -5.88 -2.94
CA PRO A 368 -21.65 -6.33 -4.29
C PRO A 368 -21.92 -5.19 -5.27
N ARG A 369 -22.38 -4.02 -4.80
CA ARG A 369 -22.77 -2.84 -5.59
C ARG A 369 -22.25 -1.57 -4.93
N TYR A 370 -21.90 -0.58 -5.70
CA TYR A 370 -21.41 0.71 -5.20
C TYR A 370 -22.54 1.69 -4.78
N GLY A 371 -23.80 1.23 -4.76
CA GLY A 371 -24.95 2.02 -4.35
C GLY A 371 -26.25 1.24 -4.43
N VAL A 372 -27.38 1.93 -4.22
CA VAL A 372 -28.73 1.36 -4.33
C VAL A 372 -29.02 1.01 -5.79
N LEU A 373 -29.36 -0.25 -6.08
CA LEU A 373 -29.40 -0.82 -7.43
C LEU A 373 -30.20 0.05 -8.42
N ASN A 374 -31.40 0.48 -8.05
CA ASN A 374 -32.27 1.27 -8.97
C ASN A 374 -31.78 2.70 -9.18
N GLU A 375 -30.91 3.22 -8.32
CA GLU A 375 -30.32 4.56 -8.46
C GLU A 375 -29.08 4.55 -9.35
N ILE A 376 -28.35 3.43 -9.38
CA ILE A 376 -27.07 3.30 -10.08
C ILE A 376 -27.15 2.51 -11.39
N SER A 377 -28.28 1.82 -11.65
CA SER A 377 -28.36 0.91 -12.80
C SER A 377 -29.72 0.97 -13.53
N TRP A 378 -29.65 0.75 -14.84
CA TRP A 378 -30.82 0.36 -15.67
C TRP A 378 -30.84 -1.17 -15.75
N ASN A 379 -31.81 -1.80 -15.09
CA ASN A 379 -31.95 -3.25 -14.92
C ASN A 379 -33.35 -3.73 -15.29
N LEU A 380 -33.62 -5.01 -15.17
CA LEU A 380 -34.89 -5.63 -15.55
C LEU A 380 -36.13 -4.91 -14.97
N ILE A 381 -36.02 -4.37 -13.75
CA ILE A 381 -37.16 -3.78 -13.03
C ILE A 381 -37.53 -2.38 -13.59
N ASN A 382 -36.50 -1.58 -13.96
CA ASN A 382 -36.70 -0.16 -14.26
C ASN A 382 -36.34 0.25 -15.70
N SER A 383 -35.82 -0.69 -16.53
CA SER A 383 -35.37 -0.39 -17.91
C SER A 383 -36.45 -0.30 -18.95
N PHE A 384 -37.65 -0.76 -18.64
CA PHE A 384 -38.74 -0.89 -19.65
C PHE A 384 -38.32 -1.71 -20.89
N LYS A 385 -37.51 -2.79 -20.64
CA LYS A 385 -37.02 -3.74 -21.66
C LYS A 385 -36.20 -3.10 -22.78
N ARG A 386 -35.39 -2.09 -22.47
CA ARG A 386 -34.55 -1.37 -23.44
C ARG A 386 -33.31 -0.76 -22.79
N THR A 387 -32.33 -0.36 -23.61
CA THR A 387 -31.22 0.50 -23.17
C THR A 387 -31.71 1.94 -22.96
N HIS A 388 -30.95 2.71 -22.16
CA HIS A 388 -31.20 4.12 -21.87
C HIS A 388 -29.99 4.96 -22.21
N ALA A 389 -30.18 6.28 -22.34
CA ALA A 389 -29.09 7.21 -22.48
C ALA A 389 -28.09 7.03 -21.34
N VAL A 390 -26.79 7.07 -21.65
CA VAL A 390 -25.72 6.91 -20.66
C VAL A 390 -25.71 8.07 -19.67
N ALA A 391 -25.13 7.84 -18.49
CA ALA A 391 -24.97 8.83 -17.41
C ALA A 391 -26.33 9.43 -16.91
N THR A 392 -27.40 8.66 -16.95
CA THR A 392 -28.71 9.05 -16.40
C THR A 392 -29.01 8.43 -15.04
N LYS A 393 -28.10 7.61 -14.54
CA LYS A 393 -28.08 7.05 -13.19
C LYS A 393 -26.91 7.64 -12.39
N LEU A 394 -26.81 7.36 -11.08
CA LEU A 394 -25.73 7.86 -10.26
C LEU A 394 -24.41 7.16 -10.60
N PRO A 395 -23.27 7.89 -10.60
CA PRO A 395 -21.96 7.31 -10.83
C PRO A 395 -21.43 6.61 -9.56
N ASN A 396 -20.36 5.85 -9.72
CA ASN A 396 -19.59 5.36 -8.59
C ASN A 396 -18.64 6.44 -8.03
N ALA A 397 -17.88 6.11 -6.96
CA ALA A 397 -16.98 7.04 -6.28
C ALA A 397 -15.77 7.51 -7.12
N LEU A 398 -15.54 6.99 -8.32
CA LEU A 398 -14.57 7.47 -9.31
C LEU A 398 -15.22 8.31 -10.42
N GLY A 399 -16.54 8.50 -10.40
CA GLY A 399 -17.29 9.27 -11.43
C GLY A 399 -17.66 8.47 -12.68
N LEU A 400 -17.55 7.13 -12.63
CA LEU A 400 -17.94 6.24 -13.73
C LEU A 400 -19.42 5.92 -13.66
N TYR A 401 -20.11 6.06 -14.79
CA TYR A 401 -21.54 5.79 -14.92
C TYR A 401 -21.80 4.44 -15.58
N ASP A 402 -22.97 3.88 -15.33
CA ASP A 402 -23.47 2.66 -15.97
C ASP A 402 -22.50 1.47 -15.86
N MET A 403 -21.72 1.41 -14.77
CA MET A 403 -20.86 0.26 -14.51
C MET A 403 -21.68 -0.99 -14.20
N LEU A 404 -22.93 -0.82 -13.75
CA LEU A 404 -23.89 -1.90 -13.53
C LEU A 404 -25.17 -1.61 -14.30
N GLY A 405 -25.67 -2.62 -15.05
CA GLY A 405 -26.87 -2.51 -15.86
C GLY A 405 -26.64 -1.86 -17.23
N ASN A 406 -27.69 -1.37 -17.87
CA ASN A 406 -27.75 -0.83 -19.21
C ASN A 406 -27.29 -1.85 -20.27
N VAL A 407 -25.99 -2.11 -20.42
CA VAL A 407 -25.43 -3.16 -21.28
C VAL A 407 -24.32 -3.94 -20.56
N TRP A 408 -24.19 -5.23 -20.83
CA TRP A 408 -22.99 -5.99 -20.56
C TRP A 408 -21.82 -5.38 -21.32
N GLU A 409 -20.65 -5.33 -20.69
CA GLU A 409 -19.45 -4.76 -21.28
C GLU A 409 -18.40 -5.84 -21.55
N TRP A 410 -17.91 -5.92 -22.80
CA TRP A 410 -16.83 -6.78 -23.19
C TRP A 410 -15.52 -6.40 -22.51
N CYS A 411 -14.81 -7.40 -21.98
CA CYS A 411 -13.43 -7.28 -21.48
C CYS A 411 -12.43 -7.95 -22.42
N GLN A 412 -11.13 -7.64 -22.20
CA GLN A 412 -10.04 -8.22 -22.98
C GLN A 412 -9.91 -9.72 -22.79
N ASP A 413 -10.20 -10.21 -21.59
CA ASP A 413 -9.85 -11.54 -21.09
C ASP A 413 -10.72 -12.62 -21.69
N PHE A 414 -10.15 -13.81 -21.86
CA PHE A 414 -10.94 -15.03 -22.05
C PHE A 414 -11.55 -15.46 -20.71
N TYR A 415 -12.75 -16.03 -20.81
CA TYR A 415 -13.43 -16.58 -19.63
C TYR A 415 -12.68 -17.83 -19.12
N ALA A 416 -12.25 -17.78 -17.86
CA ALA A 416 -11.58 -18.86 -17.14
C ALA A 416 -11.90 -18.78 -15.63
N LEU A 417 -11.61 -19.84 -14.90
CA LEU A 417 -11.71 -19.83 -13.44
C LEU A 417 -10.70 -18.85 -12.82
N TYR A 418 -11.05 -18.27 -11.69
CA TYR A 418 -10.12 -17.44 -10.92
C TYR A 418 -9.01 -18.30 -10.31
N PRO A 419 -7.76 -17.81 -10.31
CA PRO A 419 -6.70 -18.40 -9.51
C PRO A 419 -6.91 -18.09 -8.02
N THR A 420 -6.27 -18.86 -7.16
CA THR A 420 -6.28 -18.61 -5.70
C THR A 420 -5.17 -17.69 -5.23
N ALA A 421 -4.14 -17.48 -6.06
CA ALA A 421 -3.00 -16.63 -5.74
C ALA A 421 -3.28 -15.15 -6.00
N SER A 422 -2.57 -14.28 -5.27
CA SER A 422 -2.53 -12.83 -5.57
C SER A 422 -1.89 -12.56 -6.93
N LEU A 423 -2.41 -11.60 -7.67
CA LEU A 423 -1.98 -11.30 -9.04
C LEU A 423 -1.62 -9.82 -9.22
N VAL A 424 -0.70 -9.57 -10.15
CA VAL A 424 -0.33 -8.21 -10.59
C VAL A 424 -0.72 -8.06 -12.06
N ASN A 425 -1.56 -7.06 -12.37
CA ASN A 425 -2.06 -6.74 -13.71
C ASN A 425 -2.53 -7.98 -14.51
N PRO A 426 -3.44 -8.81 -13.98
CA PRO A 426 -3.87 -10.01 -14.67
C PRO A 426 -4.55 -9.68 -16.00
N ARG A 427 -4.33 -10.53 -17.00
CA ARG A 427 -4.90 -10.45 -18.35
C ARG A 427 -5.67 -11.70 -18.74
N GLY A 428 -6.02 -12.52 -17.74
CA GLY A 428 -6.66 -13.81 -17.96
C GLY A 428 -5.77 -14.82 -18.69
N THR A 429 -6.39 -15.86 -19.20
CA THR A 429 -5.71 -16.90 -19.99
C THR A 429 -5.43 -16.45 -21.42
N MET A 430 -4.39 -17.01 -22.05
CA MET A 430 -4.02 -16.65 -23.42
C MET A 430 -4.96 -17.24 -24.48
N LYS A 431 -5.76 -18.25 -24.14
CA LYS A 431 -6.69 -18.97 -25.04
C LYS A 431 -7.99 -19.29 -24.33
N GLY A 432 -9.09 -19.30 -25.06
CA GLY A 432 -10.42 -19.67 -24.58
C GLY A 432 -11.43 -19.61 -25.70
N ALA A 433 -12.61 -20.23 -25.51
CA ALA A 433 -13.70 -20.21 -26.49
C ALA A 433 -14.55 -18.92 -26.39
N HIS A 434 -14.67 -18.36 -25.16
CA HIS A 434 -15.52 -17.21 -24.89
C HIS A 434 -14.70 -16.05 -24.29
N ARG A 435 -15.13 -14.83 -24.59
CA ARG A 435 -14.64 -13.60 -23.97
C ARG A 435 -15.53 -13.22 -22.79
N LEU A 436 -14.94 -12.51 -21.83
CA LEU A 436 -15.61 -12.06 -20.61
C LEU A 436 -16.54 -10.88 -20.87
N LEU A 437 -17.65 -10.90 -20.15
CA LEU A 437 -18.63 -9.81 -20.03
C LEU A 437 -18.79 -9.43 -18.58
N ARG A 438 -18.95 -8.15 -18.31
CA ARG A 438 -19.12 -7.61 -16.96
C ARG A 438 -20.31 -6.64 -16.89
N GLY A 439 -20.85 -6.41 -15.67
CA GLY A 439 -21.77 -5.32 -15.34
C GLY A 439 -23.26 -5.62 -15.41
N GLY A 440 -23.69 -6.66 -16.10
CA GLY A 440 -25.12 -6.89 -16.32
C GLY A 440 -25.69 -6.00 -17.41
N SER A 441 -27.02 -6.06 -17.64
CA SER A 441 -27.69 -5.27 -18.68
C SER A 441 -29.10 -4.84 -18.28
N TRP A 442 -29.73 -4.09 -19.14
CA TRP A 442 -31.14 -3.67 -19.03
C TRP A 442 -32.11 -4.84 -18.77
N GLY A 443 -31.80 -6.04 -19.23
CA GLY A 443 -32.60 -7.25 -19.02
C GLY A 443 -32.18 -8.09 -17.84
N GLY A 444 -31.14 -7.68 -17.10
CA GLY A 444 -30.59 -8.40 -15.95
C GLY A 444 -31.32 -8.09 -14.65
N GLY A 445 -31.58 -9.10 -13.84
CA GLY A 445 -32.04 -8.94 -12.46
C GLY A 445 -30.91 -8.47 -11.49
N SER A 446 -31.25 -8.39 -10.21
CA SER A 446 -30.30 -7.98 -9.14
C SER A 446 -29.01 -8.77 -9.17
N GLN A 447 -29.10 -10.07 -9.32
CA GLN A 447 -27.95 -11.00 -9.36
C GLN A 447 -26.94 -10.69 -10.49
N GLN A 448 -27.45 -10.19 -11.63
CA GLN A 448 -26.59 -9.88 -12.78
C GLN A 448 -25.92 -8.50 -12.68
N CYS A 449 -26.47 -7.60 -11.86
CA CYS A 449 -25.95 -6.26 -11.64
C CYS A 449 -25.11 -6.20 -10.34
N SER A 450 -24.04 -6.97 -10.31
CA SER A 450 -23.03 -7.02 -9.21
C SER A 450 -21.65 -6.80 -9.78
N ALA A 451 -20.76 -6.18 -8.98
CA ALA A 451 -19.38 -5.89 -9.39
C ALA A 451 -18.57 -7.17 -9.68
N SER A 452 -18.85 -8.27 -8.98
CA SER A 452 -18.21 -9.58 -9.17
C SER A 452 -18.84 -10.40 -10.30
N ARG A 453 -20.05 -10.04 -10.77
CA ARG A 453 -20.78 -10.84 -11.76
C ARG A 453 -19.98 -11.02 -13.05
N ARG A 454 -19.83 -12.28 -13.45
CA ARG A 454 -19.11 -12.69 -14.65
C ARG A 454 -20.06 -13.28 -15.68
N GLY A 455 -20.09 -12.69 -16.85
CA GLY A 455 -20.73 -13.27 -18.03
C GLY A 455 -19.70 -13.69 -19.05
N ASN A 456 -20.10 -14.48 -20.04
CA ASN A 456 -19.25 -14.81 -21.17
C ASN A 456 -20.06 -14.99 -22.45
N TYR A 457 -19.41 -14.76 -23.59
CA TYR A 457 -20.01 -15.00 -24.88
C TYR A 457 -18.97 -15.27 -25.96
N ALA A 458 -19.38 -15.88 -27.07
CA ALA A 458 -18.50 -16.10 -28.21
C ALA A 458 -18.02 -14.77 -28.80
N PRO A 459 -16.73 -14.65 -29.22
CA PRO A 459 -16.15 -13.37 -29.63
C PRO A 459 -16.77 -12.76 -30.90
N ASP A 460 -17.46 -13.53 -31.69
CA ASP A 460 -18.25 -13.13 -32.87
C ASP A 460 -19.73 -12.89 -32.56
N GLY A 461 -20.19 -13.26 -31.36
CA GLY A 461 -21.57 -13.17 -30.94
C GLY A 461 -22.04 -11.74 -30.72
N ILE A 462 -23.30 -11.49 -31.03
CA ILE A 462 -23.98 -10.19 -30.91
C ILE A 462 -25.31 -10.32 -30.16
N ARG A 463 -25.60 -9.40 -29.23
CA ARG A 463 -26.89 -9.31 -28.53
C ARG A 463 -27.26 -7.86 -28.23
N ASN A 464 -28.55 -7.58 -28.15
CA ASN A 464 -29.11 -6.24 -27.86
C ASN A 464 -28.94 -5.77 -26.39
N GLY A 465 -28.21 -6.54 -25.57
CA GLY A 465 -27.83 -6.18 -24.22
C GLY A 465 -26.31 -6.22 -24.02
N ILE A 466 -25.51 -6.31 -25.10
CA ILE A 466 -24.06 -6.38 -25.03
C ILE A 466 -23.42 -5.23 -25.81
N GLY A 467 -22.66 -4.39 -25.12
CA GLY A 467 -21.86 -3.29 -25.63
C GLY A 467 -20.44 -3.34 -25.06
N PHE A 468 -19.81 -2.19 -24.89
CA PHE A 468 -18.45 -2.12 -24.34
C PHE A 468 -18.14 -0.73 -23.79
N ARG A 469 -17.10 -0.70 -22.97
CA ARG A 469 -16.43 0.50 -22.51
C ARG A 469 -14.99 0.50 -23.01
N ALA A 470 -14.51 1.64 -23.47
CA ALA A 470 -13.14 1.76 -23.96
C ALA A 470 -12.16 2.06 -22.82
N ALA A 471 -10.96 1.52 -22.90
CA ALA A 471 -9.82 1.85 -22.05
C ALA A 471 -8.67 2.39 -22.89
N ARG A 472 -7.73 3.12 -22.27
CA ARG A 472 -6.51 3.59 -22.89
C ARG A 472 -5.36 3.64 -21.88
N THR A 473 -4.17 3.24 -22.32
CA THR A 473 -2.95 3.45 -21.55
C THR A 473 -2.49 4.91 -21.76
N PRO A 474 -2.08 5.63 -20.68
CA PRO A 474 -1.63 7.02 -20.76
C PRO A 474 -0.51 7.30 -21.74
#